data_c30f4e7221c0f34ff08c4290a4c1a397
#
_entry.id   c30f4e7221c0f34ff08c4290a4c1a397
#
_cell.length_a   1.000
_cell.length_b   1.000
_cell.length_c   1.000
_cell.angle_alpha   90.00
_cell.angle_beta   90.00
_cell.angle_gamma   90.00
#
_symmetry.space_group_name_H-M   'P 1'
#
loop_
_entity.id
_entity.type
_entity.pdbx_description
1 polymer ?
#
loop_
_entity_poly.entity_id
_entity_poly.type
_entity_poly.pdbx_seq_one_letter_code
_entity_poly.pdbx_strand_id
1 'polypeptide(L)'
;NIVNIKNKRWLGGKLMKEEKIATRQSFGEALEKLGETNKNVVVLDADLAKSTKTSLFAKKFPDRFIDVGISEQNMIGIAAGLSTFGKVPYVSTFAAFATGRVYDQIRCSIAYPKLNVKICGTHAGITVGEDGATHQMLEDINLMRGLPNMTVISTSDDIQTKWAVEAISKIDGPVYLRLARIATPVIYEENQKFEIGKGIQIGNGMDAAIITTGVTVSEALKAQEMLKLRGINVRVIDIHTIKPIDKELIVKCAKETGKVITVEDHNIIGGLGTAVCEVLTEEYPIKVIRMGIPD
;
A
#
# COMPACT_ATOMS: atom_id res chain seq x y z
N ASN A 1 -37.62 -2.23 -3.57
CA ASN A 1 -36.28 -2.41 -4.10
C ASN A 1 -35.59 -3.52 -3.34
N ILE A 2 -35.67 -4.74 -3.89
CA ILE A 2 -34.97 -5.91 -3.35
C ILE A 2 -33.51 -5.74 -3.79
N VAL A 3 -32.65 -5.33 -2.86
CA VAL A 3 -31.20 -5.29 -3.07
C VAL A 3 -30.74 -6.73 -3.28
N ASN A 4 -30.15 -7.00 -4.42
CA ASN A 4 -29.67 -8.32 -4.81
C ASN A 4 -28.49 -8.72 -3.90
N ILE A 5 -28.76 -9.53 -2.85
CA ILE A 5 -27.83 -9.94 -1.81
C ILE A 5 -26.92 -11.10 -2.29
N LYS A 6 -27.09 -11.60 -3.52
CA LYS A 6 -26.46 -12.83 -3.99
C LYS A 6 -24.92 -12.82 -4.05
N ASN A 7 -24.25 -11.65 -3.94
CA ASN A 7 -22.79 -11.56 -4.06
C ASN A 7 -22.14 -10.70 -2.95
N LYS A 8 -22.69 -10.73 -1.73
CA LYS A 8 -22.16 -9.96 -0.60
C LYS A 8 -22.05 -10.83 0.66
N ARG A 9 -20.89 -10.79 1.30
CA ARG A 9 -20.62 -11.50 2.55
C ARG A 9 -20.37 -10.48 3.67
N TRP A 10 -20.99 -10.68 4.83
CA TRP A 10 -20.74 -9.87 6.01
C TRP A 10 -19.39 -10.24 6.64
N LEU A 11 -18.49 -9.25 6.78
CA LEU A 11 -17.23 -9.38 7.49
C LEU A 11 -16.96 -8.07 8.25
N GLY A 12 -16.64 -8.17 9.55
CA GLY A 12 -16.35 -7.00 10.40
C GLY A 12 -17.49 -5.98 10.53
N GLY A 13 -18.75 -6.42 10.40
CA GLY A 13 -19.91 -5.53 10.36
C GLY A 13 -20.08 -4.78 9.04
N LYS A 14 -19.27 -5.07 8.01
CA LYS A 14 -19.38 -4.55 6.64
C LYS A 14 -19.76 -5.67 5.68
N LEU A 15 -20.52 -5.29 4.65
CA LEU A 15 -20.91 -6.16 3.56
C LEU A 15 -19.82 -6.12 2.48
N MET A 16 -18.97 -7.15 2.42
CA MET A 16 -17.93 -7.24 1.38
C MET A 16 -18.50 -7.79 0.08
N LYS A 17 -18.07 -7.23 -1.04
CA LYS A 17 -18.34 -7.81 -2.36
C LYS A 17 -17.55 -9.13 -2.47
N GLU A 18 -18.15 -10.16 -3.09
CA GLU A 18 -17.41 -11.40 -3.42
C GLU A 18 -16.35 -11.19 -4.51
N GLU A 19 -16.46 -10.07 -5.22
CA GLU A 19 -15.50 -9.67 -6.24
C GLU A 19 -14.12 -9.44 -5.62
N LYS A 20 -13.11 -10.05 -6.23
CA LYS A 20 -11.72 -9.89 -5.85
C LYS A 20 -10.94 -9.25 -6.97
N ILE A 21 -10.23 -8.18 -6.65
CA ILE A 21 -9.42 -7.43 -7.61
C ILE A 21 -8.00 -7.29 -7.06
N ALA A 22 -7.01 -7.56 -7.91
CA ALA A 22 -5.61 -7.34 -7.53
C ALA A 22 -5.30 -5.84 -7.51
N THR A 23 -4.64 -5.34 -6.46
CA THR A 23 -4.33 -3.91 -6.34
C THR A 23 -3.48 -3.38 -7.50
N ARG A 24 -2.63 -4.23 -8.12
CA ARG A 24 -1.92 -3.89 -9.35
C ARG A 24 -2.86 -3.63 -10.55
N GLN A 25 -4.01 -4.33 -10.62
CA GLN A 25 -5.00 -4.09 -11.68
C GLN A 25 -5.68 -2.73 -11.47
N SER A 26 -6.12 -2.47 -10.25
CA SER A 26 -6.71 -1.19 -9.84
C SER A 26 -5.74 -0.01 -10.08
N PHE A 27 -4.46 -0.22 -9.84
CA PHE A 27 -3.39 0.74 -10.13
C PHE A 27 -3.32 1.08 -11.63
N GLY A 28 -3.30 0.06 -12.50
CA GLY A 28 -3.24 0.29 -13.96
C GLY A 28 -4.46 1.05 -14.48
N GLU A 29 -5.67 0.69 -14.03
CA GLU A 29 -6.92 1.38 -14.38
C GLU A 29 -6.95 2.82 -13.87
N ALA A 30 -6.49 3.05 -12.65
CA ALA A 30 -6.43 4.38 -12.06
C ALA A 30 -5.40 5.27 -12.76
N LEU A 31 -4.24 4.72 -13.16
CA LEU A 31 -3.24 5.45 -13.95
C LEU A 31 -3.79 5.86 -15.32
N GLU A 32 -4.48 4.96 -16.01
CA GLU A 32 -5.12 5.27 -17.29
C GLU A 32 -6.09 6.45 -17.13
N LYS A 33 -6.96 6.41 -16.12
CA LYS A 33 -7.89 7.48 -15.82
C LYS A 33 -7.19 8.79 -15.42
N LEU A 34 -6.15 8.71 -14.59
CA LEU A 34 -5.36 9.87 -14.18
C LEU A 34 -4.67 10.55 -15.38
N GLY A 35 -4.22 9.75 -16.35
CA GLY A 35 -3.61 10.25 -17.59
C GLY A 35 -4.55 11.12 -18.44
N GLU A 36 -5.87 10.96 -18.33
CA GLU A 36 -6.87 11.80 -18.99
C GLU A 36 -6.90 13.23 -18.42
N THR A 37 -6.81 13.31 -17.10
CA THR A 37 -7.02 14.56 -16.34
C THR A 37 -5.71 15.32 -16.06
N ASN A 38 -4.58 14.60 -15.96
CA ASN A 38 -3.27 15.18 -15.66
C ASN A 38 -2.24 14.88 -16.76
N LYS A 39 -1.98 15.86 -17.62
CA LYS A 39 -1.03 15.76 -18.73
C LYS A 39 0.44 15.73 -18.29
N ASN A 40 0.74 16.06 -17.03
CA ASN A 40 2.10 16.00 -16.50
C ASN A 40 2.49 14.61 -16.03
N VAL A 41 1.53 13.69 -15.89
CA VAL A 41 1.81 12.30 -15.54
C VAL A 41 2.51 11.62 -16.72
N VAL A 42 3.67 11.02 -16.39
CA VAL A 42 4.47 10.16 -17.27
C VAL A 42 4.67 8.83 -16.55
N VAL A 43 4.52 7.74 -17.26
CA VAL A 43 4.66 6.39 -16.68
C VAL A 43 5.92 5.73 -17.24
N LEU A 44 6.74 5.17 -16.35
CA LEU A 44 7.94 4.41 -16.71
C LEU A 44 7.80 2.98 -16.21
N ASP A 45 8.29 2.04 -17.00
CA ASP A 45 8.29 0.61 -16.68
C ASP A 45 9.63 -0.02 -17.10
N ALA A 46 9.98 -1.13 -16.48
CA ALA A 46 11.21 -1.85 -16.78
C ALA A 46 10.90 -3.26 -17.36
N ASP A 47 10.30 -3.28 -18.56
CA ASP A 47 9.94 -4.49 -19.33
C ASP A 47 8.91 -5.42 -18.64
N LEU A 48 8.12 -4.88 -17.72
CA LEU A 48 7.10 -5.62 -16.97
C LEU A 48 5.68 -5.07 -17.15
N ALA A 49 5.44 -4.21 -18.14
CA ALA A 49 4.22 -3.42 -18.29
C ALA A 49 2.91 -4.26 -18.28
N LYS A 50 2.94 -5.50 -18.81
CA LYS A 50 1.79 -6.42 -18.75
C LYS A 50 1.52 -6.90 -17.32
N SER A 51 2.56 -7.15 -16.55
CA SER A 51 2.48 -7.65 -15.16
C SER A 51 2.13 -6.55 -14.18
N THR A 52 2.72 -5.37 -14.31
CA THR A 52 2.48 -4.19 -13.48
C THR A 52 1.17 -3.48 -13.83
N LYS A 53 0.59 -3.78 -15.02
CA LYS A 53 -0.60 -3.16 -15.61
C LYS A 53 -0.41 -1.75 -16.13
N THR A 54 0.80 -1.24 -16.18
CA THR A 54 1.13 0.04 -16.82
C THR A 54 0.86 0.03 -18.33
N SER A 55 0.75 -1.17 -18.94
CA SER A 55 0.33 -1.34 -20.35
C SER A 55 -1.05 -0.75 -20.66
N LEU A 56 -1.92 -0.53 -19.68
CA LEU A 56 -3.20 0.17 -19.87
C LEU A 56 -2.94 1.64 -20.20
N PHE A 57 -2.07 2.28 -19.43
CA PHE A 57 -1.64 3.65 -19.70
C PHE A 57 -0.88 3.76 -21.04
N ALA A 58 0.05 2.84 -21.30
CA ALA A 58 0.85 2.82 -22.53
C ALA A 58 0.00 2.79 -23.80
N LYS A 59 -1.08 1.99 -23.82
CA LYS A 59 -2.00 1.89 -24.96
C LYS A 59 -2.72 3.20 -25.27
N LYS A 60 -3.07 3.96 -24.23
CA LYS A 60 -3.86 5.20 -24.36
C LYS A 60 -2.99 6.44 -24.55
N PHE A 61 -1.81 6.43 -23.94
CA PHE A 61 -0.89 7.56 -23.90
C PHE A 61 0.54 7.14 -24.26
N PRO A 62 0.80 6.62 -25.49
CA PRO A 62 2.11 6.13 -25.88
C PRO A 62 3.20 7.20 -25.79
N ASP A 63 2.89 8.46 -26.06
CA ASP A 63 3.85 9.57 -25.98
C ASP A 63 4.27 9.96 -24.56
N ARG A 64 3.62 9.38 -23.54
CA ARG A 64 3.88 9.61 -22.11
C ARG A 64 4.22 8.33 -21.37
N PHE A 65 4.50 7.27 -22.12
CA PHE A 65 4.96 5.99 -21.59
C PHE A 65 6.38 5.71 -22.06
N ILE A 66 7.24 5.30 -21.14
CA ILE A 66 8.66 4.99 -21.39
C ILE A 66 8.94 3.60 -20.83
N ASP A 67 9.22 2.64 -21.71
CA ASP A 67 9.80 1.37 -21.32
C ASP A 67 11.32 1.49 -21.44
N VAL A 68 12.02 1.26 -20.32
CA VAL A 68 13.48 1.41 -20.28
C VAL A 68 14.20 0.06 -20.47
N GLY A 69 13.45 -1.00 -20.73
CA GLY A 69 13.98 -2.37 -20.67
C GLY A 69 14.31 -2.80 -19.23
N ILE A 70 15.01 -3.91 -19.06
CA ILE A 70 15.41 -4.43 -17.75
C ILE A 70 16.54 -3.58 -17.18
N SER A 71 16.22 -2.33 -16.80
CA SER A 71 17.18 -1.32 -16.34
C SER A 71 16.59 -0.40 -15.28
N GLU A 72 16.27 -0.95 -14.13
CA GLU A 72 15.53 -0.25 -13.07
C GLU A 72 16.30 0.95 -12.49
N GLN A 73 17.62 0.86 -12.40
CA GLN A 73 18.47 1.98 -11.93
C GLN A 73 18.38 3.17 -12.90
N ASN A 74 18.42 2.90 -14.22
CA ASN A 74 18.24 3.90 -15.26
C ASN A 74 16.83 4.51 -15.20
N MET A 75 15.80 3.67 -14.99
CA MET A 75 14.40 4.12 -14.81
C MET A 75 14.28 5.17 -13.70
N ILE A 76 14.91 4.95 -12.56
CA ILE A 76 14.91 5.90 -11.43
C ILE A 76 15.64 7.20 -11.82
N GLY A 77 16.77 7.10 -12.51
CA GLY A 77 17.52 8.28 -12.99
C GLY A 77 16.70 9.12 -13.98
N ILE A 78 16.05 8.48 -14.95
CA ILE A 78 15.18 9.16 -15.93
C ILE A 78 14.00 9.83 -15.21
N ALA A 79 13.36 9.14 -14.26
CA ALA A 79 12.26 9.70 -13.49
C ALA A 79 12.68 10.92 -12.66
N ALA A 80 13.85 10.85 -12.02
CA ALA A 80 14.42 12.00 -11.31
C ALA A 80 14.60 13.20 -12.26
N GLY A 81 15.19 13.00 -13.45
CA GLY A 81 15.34 14.04 -14.46
C GLY A 81 13.99 14.61 -14.91
N LEU A 82 13.01 13.78 -15.25
CA LEU A 82 11.67 14.23 -15.67
C LEU A 82 10.97 15.06 -14.59
N SER A 83 11.15 14.70 -13.33
CA SER A 83 10.57 15.45 -12.20
C SER A 83 11.12 16.87 -12.13
N THR A 84 12.40 17.11 -12.44
CA THR A 84 12.98 18.45 -12.45
C THR A 84 12.40 19.35 -13.54
N PHE A 85 11.76 18.77 -14.57
CA PHE A 85 11.03 19.49 -15.63
C PHE A 85 9.53 19.60 -15.38
N GLY A 86 9.08 19.41 -14.12
CA GLY A 86 7.68 19.57 -13.72
C GLY A 86 6.77 18.41 -14.15
N LYS A 87 7.34 17.26 -14.53
CA LYS A 87 6.55 16.05 -14.74
C LYS A 87 6.29 15.34 -13.43
N VAL A 88 5.28 14.49 -13.42
CA VAL A 88 4.93 13.61 -12.30
C VAL A 88 5.16 12.16 -12.73
N PRO A 89 6.40 11.66 -12.61
CA PRO A 89 6.73 10.30 -13.02
C PRO A 89 6.12 9.27 -12.06
N TYR A 90 5.43 8.27 -12.63
CA TYR A 90 5.06 7.02 -11.98
C TYR A 90 5.98 5.93 -12.53
N VAL A 91 6.87 5.43 -11.70
CA VAL A 91 7.78 4.34 -12.06
C VAL A 91 7.23 3.03 -11.51
N SER A 92 7.16 1.99 -12.31
CA SER A 92 6.61 0.71 -11.88
C SER A 92 7.46 -0.47 -12.34
N THR A 93 7.70 -1.36 -11.40
CA THR A 93 8.29 -2.68 -11.58
C THR A 93 7.90 -3.54 -10.38
N PHE A 94 8.43 -4.75 -10.22
CA PHE A 94 8.20 -5.55 -9.02
C PHE A 94 8.87 -4.92 -7.80
N ALA A 95 8.25 -5.06 -6.62
CA ALA A 95 8.71 -4.41 -5.40
C ALA A 95 10.18 -4.73 -5.06
N ALA A 96 10.65 -5.95 -5.31
CA ALA A 96 12.04 -6.33 -5.13
C ALA A 96 13.00 -5.46 -5.96
N PHE A 97 12.60 -5.14 -7.18
CA PHE A 97 13.41 -4.34 -8.11
C PHE A 97 13.18 -2.84 -7.91
N ALA A 98 11.95 -2.44 -7.54
CA ALA A 98 11.59 -1.05 -7.26
C ALA A 98 12.19 -0.51 -5.96
N THR A 99 12.69 -1.36 -5.08
CA THR A 99 13.21 -0.95 -3.76
C THR A 99 14.63 -1.46 -3.51
N GLY A 100 14.85 -2.76 -3.43
CA GLY A 100 16.16 -3.33 -3.10
C GLY A 100 17.23 -3.01 -4.14
N ARG A 101 16.93 -3.30 -5.43
CA ARG A 101 17.90 -3.12 -6.54
C ARG A 101 18.30 -1.66 -6.79
N VAL A 102 17.44 -0.73 -6.50
CA VAL A 102 17.56 0.70 -6.83
C VAL A 102 17.60 1.61 -5.60
N TYR A 103 17.86 1.03 -4.43
CA TYR A 103 17.78 1.75 -3.16
C TYR A 103 18.65 3.02 -3.12
N ASP A 104 19.89 2.93 -3.58
CA ASP A 104 20.81 4.07 -3.59
C ASP A 104 20.34 5.17 -4.55
N GLN A 105 19.86 4.80 -5.75
CA GLN A 105 19.33 5.77 -6.70
C GLN A 105 18.10 6.49 -6.14
N ILE A 106 17.20 5.77 -5.47
CA ILE A 106 16.05 6.40 -4.80
C ILE A 106 16.52 7.32 -3.68
N ARG A 107 17.46 6.86 -2.85
CA ARG A 107 17.98 7.64 -1.73
C ARG A 107 18.63 8.94 -2.20
N CYS A 108 19.55 8.85 -3.16
CA CYS A 108 20.40 9.96 -3.57
C CYS A 108 19.74 10.86 -4.60
N SER A 109 19.00 10.29 -5.56
CA SER A 109 18.47 11.05 -6.70
C SER A 109 17.00 11.46 -6.55
N ILE A 110 16.25 10.88 -5.59
CA ILE A 110 14.83 11.17 -5.39
C ILE A 110 14.55 11.67 -3.98
N ALA A 111 14.87 10.87 -2.95
CA ALA A 111 14.48 11.20 -1.58
C ALA A 111 15.28 12.37 -1.00
N TYR A 112 16.60 12.39 -1.20
CA TYR A 112 17.46 13.49 -0.73
C TYR A 112 17.07 14.84 -1.33
N PRO A 113 16.97 15.01 -2.68
CA PRO A 113 16.54 16.25 -3.29
C PRO A 113 15.03 16.50 -3.22
N LYS A 114 14.25 15.59 -2.62
CA LYS A 114 12.79 15.67 -2.43
C LYS A 114 12.01 15.77 -3.76
N LEU A 115 12.43 15.03 -4.78
CA LEU A 115 11.81 15.06 -6.09
C LEU A 115 10.44 14.39 -6.12
N ASN A 116 9.55 14.92 -6.93
CA ASN A 116 8.16 14.47 -7.08
C ASN A 116 8.05 13.21 -7.96
N VAL A 117 8.53 12.07 -7.48
CA VAL A 117 8.47 10.77 -8.15
C VAL A 117 7.62 9.78 -7.37
N LYS A 118 6.74 9.04 -8.06
CA LYS A 118 5.87 8.01 -7.50
C LYS A 118 6.44 6.64 -7.84
N ILE A 119 6.97 5.95 -6.84
CA ILE A 119 7.57 4.62 -6.97
C ILE A 119 6.50 3.59 -6.63
N CYS A 120 6.07 2.81 -7.61
CA CYS A 120 4.95 1.88 -7.49
C CYS A 120 5.46 0.43 -7.60
N GLY A 121 5.75 -0.18 -6.44
CA GLY A 121 6.22 -1.57 -6.36
C GLY A 121 5.05 -2.55 -6.38
N THR A 122 4.93 -3.32 -7.46
CA THR A 122 3.94 -4.41 -7.55
C THR A 122 4.54 -5.73 -7.06
N HIS A 123 3.71 -6.75 -6.86
CA HIS A 123 4.17 -8.09 -6.44
C HIS A 123 4.92 -8.08 -5.10
N ALA A 124 4.57 -7.16 -4.20
CA ALA A 124 5.15 -7.11 -2.87
C ALA A 124 4.63 -8.26 -1.97
N GLY A 125 5.42 -8.63 -0.96
CA GLY A 125 5.07 -9.64 0.02
C GLY A 125 5.37 -11.06 -0.41
N ILE A 126 4.95 -12.02 0.43
CA ILE A 126 5.18 -13.45 0.21
C ILE A 126 4.24 -14.04 -0.87
N THR A 127 3.19 -13.32 -1.23
CA THR A 127 2.10 -13.81 -2.10
C THR A 127 2.42 -13.70 -3.61
N VAL A 128 3.67 -13.48 -3.97
CA VAL A 128 4.13 -13.43 -5.38
C VAL A 128 3.83 -14.73 -6.12
N GLY A 129 4.00 -15.88 -5.46
CA GLY A 129 3.74 -17.20 -6.02
C GLY A 129 4.99 -17.86 -6.59
N GLU A 130 4.87 -18.41 -7.80
CA GLU A 130 5.88 -19.29 -8.43
C GLU A 130 7.23 -18.64 -8.74
N ASP A 131 7.32 -17.32 -8.81
CA ASP A 131 8.59 -16.61 -9.00
C ASP A 131 9.57 -16.82 -7.83
N GLY A 132 9.04 -17.18 -6.66
CA GLY A 132 9.80 -17.62 -5.49
C GLY A 132 10.59 -16.52 -4.78
N ALA A 133 11.55 -16.94 -3.96
CA ALA A 133 12.25 -16.09 -2.99
C ALA A 133 12.99 -14.89 -3.59
N THR A 134 13.43 -14.97 -4.84
CA THR A 134 14.14 -13.86 -5.51
C THR A 134 13.22 -12.67 -5.86
N HIS A 135 11.89 -12.89 -5.81
CA HIS A 135 10.88 -11.92 -6.16
C HIS A 135 9.96 -11.57 -4.98
N GLN A 136 9.94 -12.41 -3.93
CA GLN A 136 9.21 -12.17 -2.69
C GLN A 136 9.87 -11.04 -1.92
N MET A 137 9.30 -9.83 -2.00
CA MET A 137 9.84 -8.66 -1.33
C MET A 137 9.19 -8.47 0.03
N LEU A 138 9.94 -8.76 1.08
CA LEU A 138 9.49 -8.75 2.47
C LEU A 138 10.08 -7.61 3.31
N GLU A 139 10.92 -6.76 2.74
CA GLU A 139 11.64 -5.67 3.39
C GLU A 139 11.44 -4.29 2.75
N ASP A 140 10.57 -4.19 1.76
CA ASP A 140 10.31 -2.96 1.00
C ASP A 140 9.78 -1.81 1.87
N ILE A 141 8.86 -2.09 2.79
CA ILE A 141 8.35 -1.08 3.73
C ILE A 141 9.48 -0.56 4.61
N ASN A 142 10.33 -1.44 5.14
CA ASN A 142 11.49 -1.07 5.96
C ASN A 142 12.44 -0.14 5.20
N LEU A 143 12.84 -0.54 3.99
CA LEU A 143 13.73 0.24 3.14
C LEU A 143 13.17 1.63 2.85
N MET A 144 11.92 1.71 2.46
CA MET A 144 11.30 2.98 2.07
C MET A 144 10.95 3.87 3.28
N ARG A 145 10.54 3.28 4.43
CA ARG A 145 10.35 4.04 5.67
C ARG A 145 11.62 4.72 6.15
N GLY A 146 12.78 4.06 5.99
CA GLY A 146 14.06 4.58 6.41
C GLY A 146 14.52 5.83 5.65
N LEU A 147 13.96 6.09 4.46
CA LEU A 147 14.35 7.23 3.66
C LEU A 147 13.70 8.53 4.15
N PRO A 148 14.45 9.64 4.27
CA PRO A 148 13.86 10.95 4.56
C PRO A 148 12.91 11.38 3.43
N ASN A 149 11.93 12.21 3.74
CA ASN A 149 10.94 12.77 2.80
C ASN A 149 10.02 11.74 2.12
N MET A 150 10.28 10.44 2.20
CA MET A 150 9.48 9.40 1.55
C MET A 150 8.14 9.22 2.26
N THR A 151 7.05 9.31 1.51
CA THR A 151 5.73 8.84 1.93
C THR A 151 5.58 7.37 1.56
N VAL A 152 5.05 6.53 2.48
CA VAL A 152 4.91 5.08 2.26
C VAL A 152 3.46 4.67 2.44
N ILE A 153 2.87 4.10 1.37
CA ILE A 153 1.46 3.68 1.32
C ILE A 153 1.37 2.22 0.88
N SER A 154 0.52 1.44 1.55
CA SER A 154 0.22 0.05 1.22
C SER A 154 -1.30 -0.13 1.20
N THR A 155 -1.88 -0.33 0.02
CA THR A 155 -3.33 -0.37 -0.18
C THR A 155 -3.91 -1.76 -0.03
N SER A 156 -5.13 -1.86 0.52
CA SER A 156 -5.79 -3.11 0.89
C SER A 156 -6.75 -3.65 -0.18
N ASP A 157 -7.36 -2.78 -0.99
CA ASP A 157 -8.37 -3.16 -1.97
C ASP A 157 -8.39 -2.25 -3.21
N ASP A 158 -9.32 -2.53 -4.11
CA ASP A 158 -9.55 -1.78 -5.35
C ASP A 158 -9.83 -0.29 -5.11
N ILE A 159 -10.77 0.02 -4.23
CA ILE A 159 -11.24 1.39 -3.98
C ILE A 159 -10.14 2.24 -3.36
N GLN A 160 -9.46 1.69 -2.36
CA GLN A 160 -8.35 2.37 -1.70
C GLN A 160 -7.17 2.58 -2.66
N THR A 161 -6.91 1.63 -3.58
CA THR A 161 -5.83 1.76 -4.56
C THR A 161 -6.14 2.85 -5.59
N LYS A 162 -7.36 2.89 -6.12
CA LYS A 162 -7.79 3.93 -7.07
C LYS A 162 -7.70 5.32 -6.44
N TRP A 163 -8.15 5.45 -5.20
CA TRP A 163 -7.96 6.68 -4.43
C TRP A 163 -6.47 7.03 -4.24
N ALA A 164 -5.64 6.07 -3.85
CA ALA A 164 -4.23 6.31 -3.58
C ALA A 164 -3.49 6.83 -4.81
N VAL A 165 -3.73 6.25 -6.00
CA VAL A 165 -3.11 6.69 -7.26
C VAL A 165 -3.43 8.17 -7.56
N GLU A 166 -4.69 8.58 -7.36
CA GLU A 166 -5.08 9.98 -7.55
C GLU A 166 -4.50 10.89 -6.44
N ALA A 167 -4.58 10.46 -5.17
CA ALA A 167 -4.13 11.25 -4.04
C ALA A 167 -2.63 11.55 -4.09
N ILE A 168 -1.80 10.55 -4.43
CA ILE A 168 -0.36 10.73 -4.50
C ILE A 168 0.06 11.65 -5.66
N SER A 169 -0.73 11.78 -6.72
CA SER A 169 -0.45 12.73 -7.81
C SER A 169 -0.43 14.18 -7.34
N LYS A 170 -1.10 14.46 -6.23
CA LYS A 170 -1.23 15.79 -5.62
C LYS A 170 -0.17 16.08 -4.53
N ILE A 171 0.60 15.07 -4.14
CA ILE A 171 1.72 15.22 -3.19
C ILE A 171 2.94 15.72 -3.96
N ASP A 172 3.52 16.81 -3.52
CA ASP A 172 4.83 17.26 -4.01
C ASP A 172 5.93 16.61 -3.18
N GLY A 173 6.59 15.61 -3.77
CA GLY A 173 7.63 14.82 -3.12
C GLY A 173 7.55 13.32 -3.44
N PRO A 174 8.52 12.55 -2.91
CA PRO A 174 8.62 11.12 -3.20
C PRO A 174 7.57 10.30 -2.47
N VAL A 175 6.97 9.35 -3.18
CA VAL A 175 6.01 8.41 -2.62
C VAL A 175 6.35 6.99 -3.05
N TYR A 176 6.33 6.05 -2.12
CA TYR A 176 6.32 4.63 -2.40
C TYR A 176 4.89 4.10 -2.23
N LEU A 177 4.33 3.55 -3.31
CA LEU A 177 3.04 2.87 -3.32
C LEU A 177 3.25 1.36 -3.46
N ARG A 178 2.90 0.63 -2.42
CA ARG A 178 3.01 -0.82 -2.34
C ARG A 178 1.76 -1.51 -2.86
N LEU A 179 1.93 -2.43 -3.82
CA LEU A 179 0.85 -3.12 -4.51
C LEU A 179 1.10 -4.63 -4.54
N ALA A 180 0.02 -5.41 -4.49
CA ALA A 180 0.08 -6.87 -4.49
C ALA A 180 -0.28 -7.49 -5.85
N ARG A 181 0.21 -8.72 -6.09
CA ARG A 181 -0.20 -9.59 -7.20
C ARG A 181 -1.53 -10.27 -6.93
N ILE A 182 -1.74 -10.70 -5.69
CA ILE A 182 -2.95 -11.43 -5.28
C ILE A 182 -4.18 -10.53 -5.36
N ALA A 183 -5.29 -11.12 -5.79
CA ALA A 183 -6.58 -10.43 -5.78
C ALA A 183 -7.18 -10.46 -4.37
N THR A 184 -7.51 -9.29 -3.83
CA THR A 184 -8.16 -9.10 -2.52
C THR A 184 -9.65 -8.77 -2.68
N PRO A 185 -10.50 -9.14 -1.71
CA PRO A 185 -11.89 -8.71 -1.71
C PRO A 185 -11.99 -7.18 -1.66
N VAL A 186 -13.00 -6.61 -2.31
CA VAL A 186 -13.32 -5.18 -2.19
C VAL A 186 -13.95 -4.93 -0.82
N ILE A 187 -13.25 -4.17 0.01
CA ILE A 187 -13.60 -3.89 1.42
C ILE A 187 -14.40 -2.60 1.54
N TYR A 188 -14.02 -1.57 0.77
CA TYR A 188 -14.55 -0.24 0.89
C TYR A 188 -15.64 0.04 -0.15
N GLU A 189 -16.53 0.98 0.17
CA GLU A 189 -17.51 1.51 -0.77
C GLU A 189 -16.88 2.67 -1.58
N GLU A 190 -17.41 2.94 -2.77
CA GLU A 190 -16.88 3.97 -3.69
C GLU A 190 -16.84 5.38 -3.09
N ASN A 191 -17.72 5.67 -2.14
CA ASN A 191 -17.80 6.95 -1.44
C ASN A 191 -16.97 7.01 -0.16
N GLN A 192 -16.17 5.98 0.15
CA GLN A 192 -15.29 5.98 1.30
C GLN A 192 -14.26 7.10 1.18
N LYS A 193 -14.19 7.92 2.22
CA LYS A 193 -13.17 8.96 2.31
C LYS A 193 -11.90 8.39 2.91
N PHE A 194 -10.79 8.70 2.27
CA PHE A 194 -9.46 8.40 2.75
C PHE A 194 -8.63 9.69 2.80
N GLU A 195 -7.64 9.72 3.67
CA GLU A 195 -6.72 10.84 3.83
C GLU A 195 -5.31 10.30 4.10
N ILE A 196 -4.32 10.87 3.44
CA ILE A 196 -2.92 10.50 3.65
C ILE A 196 -2.53 10.75 5.11
N GLY A 197 -1.95 9.75 5.76
CA GLY A 197 -1.57 9.82 7.17
C GLY A 197 -2.69 9.49 8.16
N LYS A 198 -3.90 9.16 7.70
CA LYS A 198 -5.02 8.76 8.57
C LYS A 198 -5.41 7.30 8.32
N GLY A 199 -5.49 6.52 9.39
CA GLY A 199 -5.95 5.13 9.35
C GLY A 199 -7.48 5.01 9.34
N ILE A 200 -7.99 3.83 9.00
CA ILE A 200 -9.41 3.52 8.99
C ILE A 200 -9.72 2.49 10.08
N GLN A 201 -10.55 2.87 11.05
CA GLN A 201 -11.06 1.93 12.05
C GLN A 201 -12.27 1.18 11.51
N ILE A 202 -12.25 -0.15 11.59
CA ILE A 202 -13.33 -1.05 11.20
C ILE A 202 -13.82 -1.82 12.44
N GLY A 203 -15.05 -1.54 12.83
CA GLY A 203 -15.64 -2.07 14.06
C GLY A 203 -15.21 -1.31 15.32
N ASN A 204 -15.89 -1.61 16.44
CA ASN A 204 -15.75 -0.91 17.72
C ASN A 204 -15.45 -1.89 18.88
N GLY A 205 -14.86 -3.04 18.58
CA GLY A 205 -14.49 -4.03 19.62
C GLY A 205 -13.50 -3.46 20.64
N MET A 206 -13.61 -3.93 21.89
CA MET A 206 -12.85 -3.40 23.02
C MET A 206 -11.84 -4.42 23.59
N ASP A 207 -11.88 -5.68 23.13
CA ASP A 207 -11.03 -6.73 23.70
C ASP A 207 -9.59 -6.69 23.18
N ALA A 208 -9.39 -6.23 21.95
CA ALA A 208 -8.08 -5.96 21.33
C ALA A 208 -8.21 -5.10 20.07
N ALA A 209 -7.11 -4.47 19.67
CA ALA A 209 -6.96 -3.81 18.37
C ALA A 209 -6.02 -4.64 17.48
N ILE A 210 -6.49 -4.98 16.26
CA ILE A 210 -5.68 -5.59 15.20
C ILE A 210 -5.32 -4.48 14.22
N ILE A 211 -4.07 -4.06 14.22
CA ILE A 211 -3.55 -3.01 13.33
C ILE A 211 -2.87 -3.69 12.13
N THR A 212 -3.30 -3.38 10.94
CA THR A 212 -2.91 -4.10 9.72
C THR A 212 -2.78 -3.16 8.51
N THR A 213 -2.26 -3.66 7.40
CA THR A 213 -2.09 -2.90 6.16
C THR A 213 -2.12 -3.81 4.93
N GLY A 214 -2.45 -3.26 3.79
CA GLY A 214 -2.40 -4.01 2.52
C GLY A 214 -3.29 -5.24 2.50
N VAL A 215 -2.80 -6.30 1.90
CA VAL A 215 -3.57 -7.55 1.70
C VAL A 215 -4.02 -8.22 2.99
N THR A 216 -3.34 -7.97 4.11
CA THR A 216 -3.67 -8.57 5.40
C THR A 216 -4.90 -7.96 6.06
N VAL A 217 -5.41 -6.82 5.57
CA VAL A 217 -6.66 -6.22 6.07
C VAL A 217 -7.84 -7.18 5.90
N SER A 218 -7.97 -7.82 4.74
CA SER A 218 -9.04 -8.80 4.52
C SER A 218 -8.96 -10.01 5.44
N GLU A 219 -7.75 -10.46 5.77
CA GLU A 219 -7.53 -11.58 6.70
C GLU A 219 -7.82 -11.18 8.15
N ALA A 220 -7.44 -9.96 8.54
CA ALA A 220 -7.78 -9.42 9.85
C ALA A 220 -9.30 -9.29 10.06
N LEU A 221 -10.05 -8.92 9.01
CA LEU A 221 -11.51 -8.87 9.06
C LEU A 221 -12.13 -10.28 9.20
N LYS A 222 -11.58 -11.28 8.55
CA LYS A 222 -12.01 -12.67 8.74
C LYS A 222 -11.74 -13.14 10.18
N ALA A 223 -10.55 -12.82 10.71
CA ALA A 223 -10.19 -13.12 12.09
C ALA A 223 -11.14 -12.43 13.09
N GLN A 224 -11.51 -11.17 12.85
CA GLN A 224 -12.48 -10.42 13.65
C GLN A 224 -13.82 -11.16 13.75
N GLU A 225 -14.38 -11.65 12.63
CA GLU A 225 -15.63 -12.42 12.63
C GLU A 225 -15.50 -13.77 13.37
N MET A 226 -14.39 -14.47 13.18
CA MET A 226 -14.14 -15.75 13.89
C MET A 226 -14.02 -15.54 15.40
N LEU A 227 -13.38 -14.47 15.84
CA LEU A 227 -13.24 -14.10 17.25
C LEU A 227 -14.60 -13.72 17.85
N LYS A 228 -15.41 -12.96 17.10
CA LYS A 228 -16.77 -12.58 17.52
C LYS A 228 -17.65 -13.79 17.83
N LEU A 229 -17.55 -14.87 17.03
CA LEU A 229 -18.26 -16.12 17.29
C LEU A 229 -17.83 -16.80 18.61
N ARG A 230 -16.67 -16.41 19.14
CA ARG A 230 -16.13 -16.88 20.43
C ARG A 230 -16.36 -15.87 21.57
N GLY A 231 -17.15 -14.84 21.34
CA GLY A 231 -17.42 -13.79 22.33
C GLY A 231 -16.30 -12.76 22.50
N ILE A 232 -15.28 -12.76 21.63
CA ILE A 232 -14.16 -11.83 21.66
C ILE A 232 -14.39 -10.73 20.61
N ASN A 233 -14.56 -9.49 21.05
CA ASN A 233 -14.88 -8.35 20.19
C ASN A 233 -13.63 -7.50 19.95
N VAL A 234 -12.99 -7.67 18.80
CA VAL A 234 -11.82 -6.90 18.40
C VAL A 234 -12.21 -5.82 17.38
N ARG A 235 -11.38 -4.77 17.27
CA ARG A 235 -11.44 -3.81 16.16
C ARG A 235 -10.29 -4.04 15.20
N VAL A 236 -10.50 -3.78 13.91
CA VAL A 236 -9.45 -3.81 12.89
C VAL A 236 -9.13 -2.37 12.49
N ILE A 237 -7.85 -2.06 12.40
CA ILE A 237 -7.35 -0.74 11.98
C ILE A 237 -6.53 -0.94 10.72
N ASP A 238 -7.02 -0.41 9.61
CA ASP A 238 -6.27 -0.37 8.35
C ASP A 238 -5.38 0.87 8.32
N ILE A 239 -4.08 0.67 8.46
CA ILE A 239 -3.06 1.71 8.33
C ILE A 239 -2.52 1.68 6.89
N HIS A 240 -3.26 2.27 5.95
CA HIS A 240 -2.83 2.35 4.56
C HIS A 240 -1.64 3.30 4.35
N THR A 241 -1.46 4.32 5.18
CA THR A 241 -0.28 5.19 5.16
C THR A 241 0.62 4.85 6.34
N ILE A 242 1.78 4.22 6.04
CA ILE A 242 2.73 3.78 7.06
C ILE A 242 3.69 4.91 7.44
N LYS A 243 3.91 5.85 6.50
CA LYS A 243 4.68 7.07 6.73
C LYS A 243 4.11 8.22 5.89
N PRO A 244 3.63 9.32 6.52
CA PRO A 244 3.46 9.48 7.97
C PRO A 244 2.38 8.55 8.54
N ILE A 245 2.59 8.03 9.75
CA ILE A 245 1.63 7.11 10.39
C ILE A 245 0.62 7.87 11.26
N ASP A 246 -0.60 7.35 11.38
CA ASP A 246 -1.65 7.92 12.25
C ASP A 246 -1.38 7.61 13.73
N LYS A 247 -0.54 8.40 14.37
CA LYS A 247 -0.20 8.27 15.79
C LYS A 247 -1.44 8.36 16.69
N GLU A 248 -2.34 9.31 16.40
CA GLU A 248 -3.53 9.56 17.23
C GLU A 248 -4.44 8.34 17.29
N LEU A 249 -4.73 7.74 16.13
CA LEU A 249 -5.59 6.55 16.05
C LEU A 249 -4.96 5.34 16.74
N ILE A 250 -3.66 5.13 16.56
CA ILE A 250 -2.91 4.02 17.20
C ILE A 250 -2.96 4.15 18.71
N VAL A 251 -2.64 5.32 19.25
CA VAL A 251 -2.64 5.59 20.69
C VAL A 251 -4.05 5.48 21.29
N LYS A 252 -5.05 6.02 20.58
CA LYS A 252 -6.46 5.88 20.96
C LYS A 252 -6.84 4.40 21.10
N CYS A 253 -6.55 3.60 20.08
CA CYS A 253 -6.91 2.18 20.07
C CYS A 253 -6.18 1.41 21.18
N ALA A 254 -4.91 1.71 21.43
CA ALA A 254 -4.14 1.09 22.50
C ALA A 254 -4.71 1.41 23.90
N LYS A 255 -5.08 2.67 24.14
CA LYS A 255 -5.72 3.10 25.40
C LYS A 255 -7.07 2.42 25.64
N GLU A 256 -7.90 2.33 24.58
CA GLU A 256 -9.25 1.81 24.70
C GLU A 256 -9.28 0.28 24.85
N THR A 257 -8.36 -0.46 24.22
CA THR A 257 -8.38 -1.94 24.20
C THR A 257 -7.39 -2.59 25.16
N GLY A 258 -6.32 -1.90 25.53
CA GLY A 258 -5.24 -2.44 26.36
C GLY A 258 -4.45 -3.59 25.72
N LYS A 259 -4.74 -3.96 24.46
CA LYS A 259 -4.07 -5.07 23.74
C LYS A 259 -3.96 -4.73 22.26
N VAL A 260 -2.73 -4.76 21.74
CA VAL A 260 -2.43 -4.43 20.35
C VAL A 260 -1.72 -5.59 19.68
N ILE A 261 -2.22 -5.96 18.50
CA ILE A 261 -1.64 -6.96 17.61
C ILE A 261 -1.42 -6.27 16.27
N THR A 262 -0.24 -6.39 15.67
CA THR A 262 0.00 -5.94 14.29
C THR A 262 0.06 -7.13 13.35
N VAL A 263 -0.47 -6.97 12.12
CA VAL A 263 -0.45 -8.01 11.09
C VAL A 263 -0.02 -7.40 9.76
N GLU A 264 1.00 -7.98 9.15
CA GLU A 264 1.57 -7.47 7.90
C GLU A 264 2.10 -8.59 6.99
N ASP A 265 1.96 -8.41 5.67
CA ASP A 265 2.60 -9.26 4.65
C ASP A 265 3.99 -8.69 4.34
N HIS A 266 4.86 -8.71 5.35
CA HIS A 266 6.19 -8.14 5.35
C HIS A 266 6.98 -8.79 6.49
N ASN A 267 8.29 -8.66 6.49
CA ASN A 267 9.12 -9.04 7.63
C ASN A 267 8.71 -8.23 8.88
N ILE A 268 8.67 -8.88 10.05
CA ILE A 268 8.35 -8.20 11.31
C ILE A 268 9.40 -7.14 11.71
N ILE A 269 10.56 -7.13 11.03
CA ILE A 269 11.63 -6.15 11.28
C ILE A 269 11.41 -4.95 10.35
N GLY A 270 11.26 -3.77 10.93
CA GLY A 270 11.21 -2.49 10.20
C GLY A 270 9.89 -2.17 9.48
N GLY A 271 8.92 -3.09 9.42
CA GLY A 271 7.63 -2.89 8.76
C GLY A 271 6.61 -2.11 9.60
N LEU A 272 5.31 -2.40 9.38
CA LEU A 272 4.19 -1.79 10.11
C LEU A 272 4.29 -2.03 11.61
N GLY A 273 4.57 -3.26 12.03
CA GLY A 273 4.66 -3.59 13.45
C GLY A 273 5.73 -2.80 14.18
N THR A 274 6.86 -2.55 13.53
CA THR A 274 7.92 -1.69 14.07
C THR A 274 7.45 -0.24 14.17
N ALA A 275 6.78 0.29 13.13
CA ALA A 275 6.25 1.65 13.15
C ALA A 275 5.21 1.88 14.26
N VAL A 276 4.35 0.89 14.51
CA VAL A 276 3.39 0.92 15.62
C VAL A 276 4.10 0.87 16.98
N CYS A 277 5.13 0.02 17.11
CA CYS A 277 5.95 -0.04 18.34
C CYS A 277 6.65 1.28 18.63
N GLU A 278 7.23 1.95 17.63
CA GLU A 278 7.85 3.27 17.78
C GLU A 278 6.84 4.28 18.38
N VAL A 279 5.63 4.37 17.78
CA VAL A 279 4.57 5.26 18.28
C VAL A 279 4.18 4.92 19.72
N LEU A 280 3.94 3.66 20.00
CA LEU A 280 3.44 3.25 21.32
C LEU A 280 4.53 3.33 22.40
N THR A 281 5.79 3.10 22.06
CA THR A 281 6.89 3.28 23.02
C THR A 281 7.06 4.74 23.42
N GLU A 282 6.86 5.68 22.48
CA GLU A 282 6.99 7.11 22.73
C GLU A 282 5.76 7.69 23.45
N GLU A 283 4.54 7.33 23.02
CA GLU A 283 3.31 8.03 23.41
C GLU A 283 2.48 7.29 24.48
N TYR A 284 2.48 5.96 24.46
CA TYR A 284 1.70 5.11 25.37
C TYR A 284 2.29 3.70 25.46
N PRO A 285 3.30 3.47 26.29
CA PRO A 285 3.99 2.20 26.38
C PRO A 285 3.08 1.03 26.72
N ILE A 286 2.97 0.07 25.80
CA ILE A 286 2.18 -1.15 25.94
C ILE A 286 2.85 -2.29 25.17
N LYS A 287 2.59 -3.54 25.59
CA LYS A 287 3.04 -4.72 24.84
C LYS A 287 2.31 -4.83 23.50
N VAL A 288 3.07 -4.93 22.41
CA VAL A 288 2.57 -5.20 21.06
C VAL A 288 2.98 -6.60 20.63
N ILE A 289 2.03 -7.37 20.10
CA ILE A 289 2.30 -8.65 19.44
C ILE A 289 2.40 -8.39 17.94
N ARG A 290 3.57 -8.67 17.35
CA ARG A 290 3.78 -8.47 15.92
C ARG A 290 3.64 -9.80 15.16
N MET A 291 2.76 -9.84 14.18
CA MET A 291 2.54 -10.97 13.28
C MET A 291 2.95 -10.55 11.85
N GLY A 292 3.83 -11.29 11.26
CA GLY A 292 4.37 -11.12 9.92
C GLY A 292 5.34 -12.23 9.63
N ILE A 293 6.22 -12.05 8.64
CA ILE A 293 7.23 -13.04 8.31
C ILE A 293 8.40 -12.91 9.31
N PRO A 294 8.74 -13.96 10.05
CA PRO A 294 9.91 -13.95 10.93
C PRO A 294 11.21 -14.05 10.12
N ASP A 295 12.33 -13.87 10.83
CA ASP A 295 13.67 -14.12 10.28
C ASP A 295 13.93 -15.61 10.05
#